data_f2422d51203460f6e1f01269402aca6b
#
_entry.id   f2422d51203460f6e1f01269402aca6b
#
_cell.length_a   1.000
_cell.length_b   1.000
_cell.length_c   1.000
_cell.angle_alpha   90.00
_cell.angle_beta   90.00
_cell.angle_gamma   90.00
#
_symmetry.space_group_name_H-M   'P 1'
#
loop_
_entity.id
_entity.type
_entity.pdbx_description
1 polymer ?
#
loop_
_entity_poly.entity_id
_entity_poly.type
_entity_poly.pdbx_seq_one_letter_code
_entity_poly.pdbx_strand_id
1 'polypeptide(L)'
;MKGAKLMKTVEDKFNTVISKNTFYFYDREFEEAYEGYITSIKETLLVLRNKIQTAGLRKELFEELIAERENGLRAILALTGFSNESLKRLITFIRIVEDDELSKLVGKDKWIGQKDRDNIEEWGDSRILTKIKTNEYFRKGIINIFFEGSTLPILSKALPLFELKKLSISKLNFDIEALIDTLIRYKEKGSYSGKKENNPETVIEGMLDEMGITFEKGDLNELIDNAPNTKRTMDFIIPNKRSPKVIIESSYLVTTSSGQGDKSKTEISIDSLIKKHYPEARFLGLVDGIGWYVRKNDLRRMVTAYEDVFTFHQEELKRFEKLLKEMFKNE
;
A
#
# COMPACT_ATOMS: atom_id res chain seq x y z
N MET A 1 45.69 -11.62 10.30
CA MET A 1 45.31 -10.78 11.46
C MET A 1 43.81 -10.52 11.33
N LYS A 2 42.97 -11.13 12.17
CA LYS A 2 41.53 -10.82 12.23
C LYS A 2 41.40 -9.39 12.73
N GLY A 3 41.03 -8.45 11.86
CA GLY A 3 40.72 -7.07 12.26
C GLY A 3 39.65 -7.11 13.34
N ALA A 4 39.92 -6.51 14.48
CA ALA A 4 38.98 -6.41 15.58
C ALA A 4 37.72 -5.72 15.06
N LYS A 5 36.62 -6.45 15.04
CA LYS A 5 35.31 -6.00 14.65
C LYS A 5 34.84 -4.98 15.70
N LEU A 6 34.99 -3.69 15.42
CA LEU A 6 34.49 -2.65 16.33
C LEU A 6 32.94 -2.73 16.32
N MET A 7 32.41 -3.43 17.31
CA MET A 7 30.95 -3.43 17.52
C MET A 7 30.52 -2.03 18.00
N LYS A 8 29.60 -1.42 17.30
CA LYS A 8 29.02 -0.14 17.74
C LYS A 8 28.29 -0.29 19.06
N THR A 9 28.46 0.69 19.93
CA THR A 9 27.72 0.72 21.20
C THR A 9 26.23 0.94 20.96
N VAL A 10 25.40 0.63 21.95
CA VAL A 10 23.96 0.92 21.91
C VAL A 10 23.70 2.40 21.67
N GLU A 11 24.52 3.26 22.30
CA GLU A 11 24.41 4.71 22.15
C GLU A 11 24.80 5.19 20.75
N ASP A 12 25.85 4.63 20.15
CA ASP A 12 26.22 4.94 18.76
C ASP A 12 25.07 4.60 17.80
N LYS A 13 24.48 3.41 17.96
CA LYS A 13 23.36 2.95 17.14
C LYS A 13 22.12 3.82 17.33
N PHE A 14 21.77 4.13 18.57
CA PHE A 14 20.66 5.04 18.90
C PHE A 14 20.87 6.42 18.27
N ASN A 15 22.05 7.01 18.43
CA ASN A 15 22.37 8.31 17.86
C ASN A 15 22.35 8.31 16.33
N THR A 16 22.73 7.20 15.68
CA THR A 16 22.58 7.05 14.23
C THR A 16 21.14 7.24 13.81
N VAL A 17 20.18 6.53 14.43
CA VAL A 17 18.75 6.64 14.08
C VAL A 17 18.20 8.03 14.36
N ILE A 18 18.61 8.67 15.47
CA ILE A 18 18.12 10.01 15.85
C ILE A 18 18.69 11.10 14.93
N SER A 19 20.00 11.09 14.66
CA SER A 19 20.65 12.15 13.88
C SER A 19 20.52 12.01 12.37
N LYS A 20 20.31 10.80 11.90
CA LYS A 20 20.20 10.45 10.47
C LYS A 20 18.80 9.98 10.08
N ASN A 21 17.78 10.33 10.88
CA ASN A 21 16.40 9.98 10.60
C ASN A 21 15.90 10.72 9.35
N THR A 22 15.30 10.02 8.41
CA THR A 22 14.71 10.63 7.20
C THR A 22 13.29 11.16 7.44
N PHE A 23 12.69 10.91 8.63
CA PHE A 23 11.33 11.25 9.04
C PHE A 23 10.25 10.65 8.15
N TYR A 24 10.31 10.92 6.84
CA TYR A 24 9.41 10.36 5.82
C TYR A 24 10.24 9.83 4.67
N PHE A 25 10.03 8.57 4.34
CA PHE A 25 10.56 7.99 3.11
C PHE A 25 9.68 8.40 1.94
N TYR A 26 10.30 8.83 0.86
CA TYR A 26 9.66 8.99 -0.45
C TYR A 26 10.68 8.67 -1.56
N ASP A 27 10.18 7.97 -2.55
CA ASP A 27 10.89 7.75 -3.79
C ASP A 27 10.52 8.86 -4.77
N ARG A 28 11.52 9.53 -5.35
CA ARG A 28 11.30 10.70 -6.22
C ARG A 28 10.59 10.32 -7.52
N GLU A 29 10.96 9.21 -8.13
CA GLU A 29 10.32 8.75 -9.37
C GLU A 29 8.88 8.34 -9.11
N PHE A 30 8.63 7.70 -7.95
CA PHE A 30 7.28 7.38 -7.51
C PHE A 30 6.44 8.64 -7.31
N GLU A 31 6.94 9.67 -6.62
CA GLU A 31 6.21 10.92 -6.37
C GLU A 31 5.91 11.64 -7.69
N GLU A 32 6.86 11.73 -8.62
CA GLU A 32 6.65 12.33 -9.93
C GLU A 32 5.59 11.57 -10.76
N ALA A 33 5.63 10.23 -10.76
CA ALA A 33 4.64 9.41 -11.44
C ALA A 33 3.26 9.50 -10.77
N TYR A 34 3.21 9.60 -9.43
CA TYR A 34 1.98 9.79 -8.67
C TYR A 34 1.34 11.16 -8.93
N GLU A 35 2.14 12.24 -9.00
CA GLU A 35 1.66 13.58 -9.37
C GLU A 35 1.09 13.60 -10.79
N GLY A 36 1.73 12.92 -11.74
CA GLY A 36 1.19 12.73 -13.09
C GLY A 36 -0.16 12.03 -13.10
N TYR A 37 -0.29 11.00 -12.27
CA TYR A 37 -1.55 10.28 -12.11
C TYR A 37 -2.66 11.16 -11.48
N ILE A 38 -2.37 11.91 -10.41
CA ILE A 38 -3.32 12.86 -9.81
C ILE A 38 -3.72 13.94 -10.81
N THR A 39 -2.78 14.47 -11.58
CA THR A 39 -3.05 15.45 -12.64
C THR A 39 -4.04 14.91 -13.68
N SER A 40 -3.90 13.66 -14.10
CA SER A 40 -4.83 13.06 -15.06
C SER A 40 -6.27 12.90 -14.52
N ILE A 41 -6.42 12.63 -13.22
CA ILE A 41 -7.74 12.63 -12.55
C ILE A 41 -8.29 14.05 -12.48
N LYS A 42 -7.46 15.04 -12.13
CA LYS A 42 -7.82 16.46 -12.10
C LYS A 42 -8.34 16.94 -13.45
N GLU A 43 -7.62 16.67 -14.54
CA GLU A 43 -8.05 17.02 -15.91
C GLU A 43 -9.40 16.39 -16.26
N THR A 44 -9.60 15.12 -15.89
CA THR A 44 -10.87 14.42 -16.09
C THR A 44 -12.03 15.09 -15.35
N LEU A 45 -11.80 15.51 -14.10
CA LEU A 45 -12.80 16.23 -13.29
C LEU A 45 -13.07 17.65 -13.82
N LEU A 46 -12.04 18.34 -14.34
CA LEU A 46 -12.20 19.65 -14.97
C LEU A 46 -13.08 19.58 -16.24
N VAL A 47 -12.89 18.55 -17.05
CA VAL A 47 -13.76 18.31 -18.22
C VAL A 47 -15.21 18.07 -17.78
N LEU A 48 -15.42 17.24 -16.76
CA LEU A 48 -16.75 17.00 -16.19
C LEU A 48 -17.38 18.29 -15.66
N ARG A 49 -16.62 19.08 -14.88
CA ARG A 49 -17.09 20.38 -14.36
C ARG A 49 -17.57 21.30 -15.46
N ASN A 50 -16.76 21.46 -16.51
CA ASN A 50 -17.10 22.34 -17.62
C ASN A 50 -18.39 21.87 -18.33
N LYS A 51 -18.55 20.55 -18.54
CA LYS A 51 -19.77 19.98 -19.10
C LYS A 51 -21.00 20.23 -18.18
N ILE A 52 -20.85 20.07 -16.87
CA ILE A 52 -21.92 20.32 -15.89
C ILE A 52 -22.31 21.80 -15.85
N GLN A 53 -21.32 22.72 -15.90
CA GLN A 53 -21.61 24.16 -15.93
C GLN A 53 -22.39 24.58 -17.17
N THR A 54 -22.20 23.91 -18.30
CA THR A 54 -22.88 24.22 -19.56
C THR A 54 -24.24 23.53 -19.68
N ALA A 55 -24.35 22.25 -19.30
CA ALA A 55 -25.51 21.40 -19.56
C ALA A 55 -26.34 21.04 -18.31
N GLY A 56 -25.89 21.47 -17.12
CA GLY A 56 -26.45 21.03 -15.84
C GLY A 56 -25.93 19.65 -15.42
N LEU A 57 -26.26 19.26 -14.18
CA LEU A 57 -25.89 17.96 -13.63
C LEU A 57 -26.78 16.87 -14.22
N ARG A 58 -26.24 16.04 -15.12
CA ARG A 58 -26.96 14.97 -15.83
C ARG A 58 -26.21 13.66 -15.80
N LYS A 59 -26.89 12.54 -15.72
CA LYS A 59 -26.33 11.18 -15.71
C LYS A 59 -25.50 10.89 -16.96
N GLU A 60 -25.98 11.33 -18.12
CA GLU A 60 -25.35 11.10 -19.42
C GLU A 60 -23.91 11.63 -19.48
N LEU A 61 -23.61 12.75 -18.80
CA LEU A 61 -22.25 13.30 -18.74
C LEU A 61 -21.29 12.37 -17.98
N PHE A 62 -21.79 11.68 -16.98
CA PHE A 62 -21.00 10.70 -16.20
C PHE A 62 -20.87 9.38 -16.94
N GLU A 63 -21.90 8.95 -17.67
CA GLU A 63 -21.85 7.78 -18.54
C GLU A 63 -20.81 7.95 -19.64
N GLU A 64 -20.80 9.11 -20.30
CA GLU A 64 -19.80 9.52 -21.30
C GLU A 64 -18.40 9.54 -20.69
N LEU A 65 -18.25 10.14 -19.51
CA LEU A 65 -16.97 10.24 -18.82
C LEU A 65 -16.34 8.86 -18.59
N ILE A 66 -17.12 7.90 -18.05
CA ILE A 66 -16.58 6.55 -17.77
C ILE A 66 -16.43 5.68 -19.02
N ALA A 67 -17.13 6.03 -20.12
CA ALA A 67 -16.98 5.34 -21.40
C ALA A 67 -15.73 5.78 -22.15
N GLU A 68 -15.45 7.09 -22.17
CA GLU A 68 -14.45 7.70 -23.05
C GLU A 68 -13.10 7.94 -22.37
N ARG A 69 -13.10 8.20 -21.05
CA ARG A 69 -11.89 8.55 -20.31
C ARG A 69 -11.32 7.35 -19.56
N GLU A 70 -10.03 7.13 -19.69
CA GLU A 70 -9.33 6.05 -18.98
C GLU A 70 -9.52 6.15 -17.45
N ASN A 71 -9.41 7.36 -16.91
CA ASN A 71 -9.60 7.65 -15.48
C ASN A 71 -11.03 8.06 -15.11
N GLY A 72 -12.00 7.89 -16.01
CA GLY A 72 -13.39 8.33 -15.79
C GLY A 72 -14.03 7.69 -14.56
N LEU A 73 -13.93 6.38 -14.40
CA LEU A 73 -14.42 5.68 -13.20
C LEU A 73 -13.72 6.18 -11.93
N ARG A 74 -12.40 6.32 -11.98
CA ARG A 74 -11.62 6.79 -10.84
C ARG A 74 -12.00 8.21 -10.43
N ALA A 75 -12.24 9.09 -11.39
CA ALA A 75 -12.72 10.43 -11.14
C ALA A 75 -14.07 10.43 -10.40
N ILE A 76 -15.01 9.55 -10.79
CA ILE A 76 -16.30 9.40 -10.08
C ILE A 76 -16.12 8.84 -8.68
N LEU A 77 -15.28 7.81 -8.51
CA LEU A 77 -14.99 7.24 -7.20
C LEU A 77 -14.33 8.27 -6.26
N ALA A 78 -13.39 9.06 -6.79
CA ALA A 78 -12.76 10.14 -6.06
C ALA A 78 -13.79 11.21 -5.65
N LEU A 79 -14.62 11.64 -6.58
CA LEU A 79 -15.68 12.62 -6.37
C LEU A 79 -16.66 12.22 -5.27
N THR A 80 -17.05 10.94 -5.25
CA THR A 80 -18.01 10.41 -4.27
C THR A 80 -17.36 9.99 -2.96
N GLY A 81 -16.03 9.90 -2.91
CA GLY A 81 -15.33 9.29 -1.79
C GLY A 81 -15.50 7.77 -1.72
N PHE A 82 -15.96 7.10 -2.78
CA PHE A 82 -16.14 5.66 -2.84
C PHE A 82 -14.83 4.96 -3.17
N SER A 83 -14.50 3.83 -2.53
CA SER A 83 -13.29 3.08 -2.83
C SER A 83 -13.53 2.03 -3.92
N ASN A 84 -12.48 1.57 -4.58
CA ASN A 84 -12.57 0.42 -5.49
C ASN A 84 -13.13 -0.81 -4.77
N GLU A 85 -12.69 -1.08 -3.56
CA GLU A 85 -13.17 -2.21 -2.76
C GLU A 85 -14.66 -2.07 -2.40
N SER A 86 -15.11 -0.86 -2.05
CA SER A 86 -16.54 -0.61 -1.81
C SER A 86 -17.35 -0.80 -3.09
N LEU A 87 -16.82 -0.40 -4.26
CA LEU A 87 -17.48 -0.63 -5.55
C LEU A 87 -17.60 -2.13 -5.88
N LYS A 88 -16.54 -2.91 -5.71
CA LYS A 88 -16.56 -4.37 -5.93
C LYS A 88 -17.61 -5.05 -5.05
N ARG A 89 -17.65 -4.69 -3.78
CA ARG A 89 -18.65 -5.20 -2.82
C ARG A 89 -20.07 -4.78 -3.22
N LEU A 90 -20.26 -3.54 -3.62
CA LEU A 90 -21.57 -3.04 -4.07
C LEU A 90 -22.04 -3.79 -5.33
N ILE A 91 -21.17 -3.98 -6.32
CA ILE A 91 -21.47 -4.78 -7.52
C ILE A 91 -21.83 -6.22 -7.16
N THR A 92 -21.08 -6.82 -6.25
CA THR A 92 -21.35 -8.19 -5.76
C THR A 92 -22.68 -8.25 -5.03
N PHE A 93 -22.98 -7.28 -4.17
CA PHE A 93 -24.29 -7.16 -3.50
C PHE A 93 -25.45 -7.05 -4.51
N ILE A 94 -25.34 -6.17 -5.50
CA ILE A 94 -26.35 -6.01 -6.57
C ILE A 94 -26.60 -7.33 -7.30
N ARG A 95 -25.56 -8.11 -7.54
CA ARG A 95 -25.67 -9.41 -8.22
C ARG A 95 -26.40 -10.46 -7.40
N ILE A 96 -26.23 -10.44 -6.08
CA ILE A 96 -26.80 -11.43 -5.15
C ILE A 96 -28.25 -11.10 -4.78
N VAL A 97 -28.53 -9.83 -4.49
CA VAL A 97 -29.81 -9.41 -3.93
C VAL A 97 -30.90 -9.44 -5.00
N GLU A 98 -32.02 -10.07 -4.66
CA GLU A 98 -33.24 -10.04 -5.45
C GLU A 98 -34.17 -8.96 -4.88
N ASP A 99 -34.15 -7.78 -5.53
CA ASP A 99 -34.95 -6.63 -5.20
C ASP A 99 -35.35 -5.92 -6.50
N ASP A 100 -36.65 -5.72 -6.70
CA ASP A 100 -37.22 -5.21 -7.95
C ASP A 100 -36.86 -3.76 -8.23
N GLU A 101 -36.81 -2.92 -7.20
CA GLU A 101 -36.49 -1.49 -7.36
C GLU A 101 -34.99 -1.34 -7.72
N LEU A 102 -34.13 -2.04 -7.02
CA LEU A 102 -32.69 -2.08 -7.31
C LEU A 102 -32.45 -2.65 -8.71
N SER A 103 -33.08 -3.78 -9.04
CA SER A 103 -32.92 -4.45 -10.34
C SER A 103 -33.36 -3.55 -11.50
N LYS A 104 -34.46 -2.80 -11.35
CA LYS A 104 -34.94 -1.81 -12.35
C LYS A 104 -33.97 -0.63 -12.46
N LEU A 105 -33.51 -0.07 -11.33
CA LEU A 105 -32.60 1.08 -11.33
C LEU A 105 -31.31 0.78 -12.07
N VAL A 106 -30.71 -0.40 -11.82
CA VAL A 106 -29.41 -0.78 -12.41
C VAL A 106 -29.53 -1.53 -13.73
N GLY A 107 -30.72 -1.94 -14.14
CA GLY A 107 -30.92 -2.77 -15.32
C GLY A 107 -30.27 -4.15 -15.22
N LYS A 108 -30.33 -4.78 -14.03
CA LYS A 108 -29.61 -5.99 -13.62
C LYS A 108 -29.64 -7.10 -14.67
N ASP A 109 -30.81 -7.41 -15.22
CA ASP A 109 -31.02 -8.51 -16.17
C ASP A 109 -30.30 -8.34 -17.51
N LYS A 110 -29.89 -7.11 -17.84
CA LYS A 110 -29.24 -6.78 -19.12
C LYS A 110 -27.70 -6.90 -19.06
N TRP A 111 -27.12 -7.07 -17.88
CA TRP A 111 -25.68 -7.17 -17.73
C TRP A 111 -25.21 -8.32 -16.84
N ILE A 112 -26.12 -9.03 -16.17
CA ILE A 112 -25.83 -10.27 -15.43
C ILE A 112 -26.26 -11.47 -16.29
N GLY A 113 -25.28 -12.28 -16.71
CA GLY A 113 -25.54 -13.52 -17.41
C GLY A 113 -25.70 -14.72 -16.47
N GLN A 114 -26.11 -15.88 -17.02
CA GLN A 114 -26.29 -17.11 -16.22
C GLN A 114 -25.01 -17.49 -15.45
N LYS A 115 -23.84 -17.41 -16.07
CA LYS A 115 -22.55 -17.68 -15.42
C LYS A 115 -22.28 -16.77 -14.20
N ASP A 116 -22.76 -15.53 -14.25
CA ASP A 116 -22.60 -14.58 -13.15
C ASP A 116 -23.58 -14.86 -12.00
N ARG A 117 -24.66 -15.60 -12.25
CA ARG A 117 -25.63 -16.06 -11.24
C ARG A 117 -25.18 -17.37 -10.59
N ASP A 118 -24.62 -18.27 -11.36
CA ASP A 118 -24.18 -19.61 -10.89
C ASP A 118 -22.87 -19.54 -10.09
N ASN A 119 -22.00 -18.56 -10.40
CA ASN A 119 -20.72 -18.36 -9.71
C ASN A 119 -20.57 -16.91 -9.21
N ILE A 120 -20.81 -16.71 -7.93
CA ILE A 120 -20.76 -15.39 -7.28
C ILE A 120 -19.33 -15.15 -6.76
N GLU A 121 -18.41 -14.89 -7.69
CA GLU A 121 -17.08 -14.36 -7.37
C GLU A 121 -17.10 -12.83 -7.38
N GLU A 122 -16.29 -12.21 -6.56
CA GLU A 122 -16.07 -10.75 -6.62
C GLU A 122 -15.37 -10.40 -7.93
N TRP A 123 -15.88 -9.40 -8.64
CA TRP A 123 -15.27 -8.94 -9.89
C TRP A 123 -14.05 -8.07 -9.62
N GLY A 124 -12.91 -8.42 -10.18
CA GLY A 124 -11.70 -7.58 -10.17
C GLY A 124 -11.84 -6.32 -11.03
N ASP A 125 -10.96 -5.36 -10.80
CA ASP A 125 -10.95 -4.06 -11.49
C ASP A 125 -10.96 -4.18 -13.01
N SER A 126 -10.13 -5.07 -13.58
CA SER A 126 -10.07 -5.29 -15.03
C SER A 126 -11.41 -5.74 -15.62
N ARG A 127 -12.15 -6.61 -14.91
CA ARG A 127 -13.46 -7.08 -15.35
C ARG A 127 -14.50 -5.96 -15.28
N ILE A 128 -14.49 -5.15 -14.21
CA ILE A 128 -15.37 -4.00 -14.06
C ILE A 128 -15.11 -2.98 -15.17
N LEU A 129 -13.87 -2.62 -15.42
CA LEU A 129 -13.50 -1.68 -16.49
C LEU A 129 -13.87 -2.20 -17.87
N THR A 130 -13.68 -3.50 -18.14
CA THR A 130 -14.12 -4.12 -19.39
C THR A 130 -15.63 -4.04 -19.54
N LYS A 131 -16.40 -4.36 -18.49
CA LYS A 131 -17.88 -4.25 -18.50
C LYS A 131 -18.34 -2.82 -18.72
N ILE A 132 -17.71 -1.81 -18.10
CA ILE A 132 -18.01 -0.39 -18.33
C ILE A 132 -17.83 -0.04 -19.81
N LYS A 133 -16.77 -0.50 -20.47
CA LYS A 133 -16.50 -0.20 -21.88
C LYS A 133 -17.44 -0.94 -22.84
N THR A 134 -17.75 -2.20 -22.55
CA THR A 134 -18.42 -3.10 -23.51
C THR A 134 -19.92 -3.27 -23.28
N ASN A 135 -20.44 -2.92 -22.10
CA ASN A 135 -21.86 -3.10 -21.76
C ASN A 135 -22.50 -1.78 -21.32
N GLU A 136 -23.30 -1.20 -22.19
CA GLU A 136 -23.99 0.06 -21.95
C GLU A 136 -24.94 -0.01 -20.74
N TYR A 137 -25.63 -1.13 -20.55
CA TYR A 137 -26.58 -1.29 -19.44
C TYR A 137 -25.84 -1.36 -18.09
N PHE A 138 -24.68 -2.01 -18.04
CA PHE A 138 -23.85 -2.01 -16.85
C PHE A 138 -23.36 -0.59 -16.53
N ARG A 139 -22.89 0.14 -17.54
CA ARG A 139 -22.44 1.52 -17.42
C ARG A 139 -23.54 2.44 -16.89
N LYS A 140 -24.72 2.39 -17.49
CA LYS A 140 -25.91 3.13 -17.02
C LYS A 140 -26.31 2.74 -15.60
N GLY A 141 -26.33 1.45 -15.31
CA GLY A 141 -26.67 0.95 -13.98
C GLY A 141 -25.73 1.46 -12.88
N ILE A 142 -24.41 1.48 -13.14
CA ILE A 142 -23.41 2.03 -12.20
C ILE A 142 -23.63 3.53 -11.98
N ILE A 143 -23.90 4.31 -13.01
CA ILE A 143 -24.19 5.73 -12.86
C ILE A 143 -25.51 5.95 -12.11
N ASN A 144 -26.55 5.21 -12.42
CA ASN A 144 -27.84 5.30 -11.72
C ASN A 144 -27.67 5.05 -10.21
N ILE A 145 -26.89 4.05 -9.82
CA ILE A 145 -26.63 3.75 -8.41
C ILE A 145 -25.88 4.90 -7.71
N PHE A 146 -24.88 5.48 -8.35
CA PHE A 146 -24.17 6.64 -7.80
C PHE A 146 -25.06 7.88 -7.66
N PHE A 147 -26.04 8.07 -8.54
CA PHE A 147 -26.97 9.21 -8.47
C PHE A 147 -28.09 9.02 -7.47
N GLU A 148 -28.70 7.84 -7.41
CA GLU A 148 -29.96 7.58 -6.72
C GLU A 148 -29.90 6.46 -5.67
N GLY A 149 -28.80 5.73 -5.57
CA GLY A 149 -28.70 4.56 -4.69
C GLY A 149 -29.02 4.86 -3.23
N SER A 150 -28.72 6.08 -2.76
CA SER A 150 -29.02 6.48 -1.39
C SER A 150 -30.52 6.53 -1.05
N THR A 151 -31.40 6.50 -2.04
CA THR A 151 -32.85 6.54 -1.85
C THR A 151 -33.50 5.15 -1.77
N LEU A 152 -32.76 4.09 -2.14
CA LEU A 152 -33.28 2.73 -2.16
C LEU A 152 -33.36 2.11 -0.76
N PRO A 153 -34.54 1.61 -0.33
CA PRO A 153 -34.71 0.99 0.98
C PRO A 153 -33.78 -0.21 1.22
N ILE A 154 -33.57 -1.03 0.19
CA ILE A 154 -32.69 -2.21 0.28
C ILE A 154 -31.23 -1.81 0.57
N LEU A 155 -30.72 -0.73 -0.05
CA LEU A 155 -29.37 -0.24 0.20
C LEU A 155 -29.26 0.43 1.57
N SER A 156 -30.31 1.13 2.02
CA SER A 156 -30.32 1.74 3.35
C SER A 156 -30.31 0.72 4.49
N LYS A 157 -30.80 -0.51 4.25
CA LYS A 157 -30.74 -1.63 5.20
C LYS A 157 -29.40 -2.37 5.17
N ALA A 158 -28.74 -2.41 4.01
CA ALA A 158 -27.56 -3.24 3.78
C ALA A 158 -26.23 -2.49 3.93
N LEU A 159 -26.21 -1.19 3.63
CA LEU A 159 -24.97 -0.39 3.66
C LEU A 159 -24.87 0.44 4.95
N PRO A 160 -23.65 0.59 5.50
CA PRO A 160 -23.39 1.59 6.52
C PRO A 160 -23.75 2.99 6.02
N LEU A 161 -24.26 3.85 6.90
CA LEU A 161 -24.75 5.18 6.53
C LEU A 161 -23.72 6.02 5.77
N PHE A 162 -22.43 5.90 6.13
CA PHE A 162 -21.34 6.64 5.47
C PHE A 162 -21.08 6.16 4.03
N GLU A 163 -21.31 4.88 3.70
CA GLU A 163 -21.24 4.38 2.32
C GLU A 163 -22.50 4.74 1.54
N LEU A 164 -23.67 4.60 2.16
CA LEU A 164 -24.95 4.94 1.54
C LEU A 164 -25.01 6.40 1.07
N LYS A 165 -24.54 7.34 1.90
CA LYS A 165 -24.54 8.78 1.57
C LYS A 165 -23.67 9.15 0.37
N LYS A 166 -22.70 8.33 0.03
CA LYS A 166 -21.83 8.51 -1.15
C LYS A 166 -22.55 8.19 -2.47
N LEU A 167 -23.71 7.52 -2.41
CA LEU A 167 -24.55 7.17 -3.56
C LEU A 167 -25.63 8.24 -3.82
N SER A 168 -25.24 9.50 -3.83
CA SER A 168 -26.15 10.66 -4.01
C SER A 168 -25.45 11.80 -4.77
N ILE A 169 -24.85 11.50 -5.92
CA ILE A 169 -24.20 12.51 -6.79
C ILE A 169 -25.13 13.67 -7.12
N SER A 170 -26.43 13.42 -7.25
CA SER A 170 -27.43 14.46 -7.50
C SER A 170 -27.43 15.61 -6.50
N LYS A 171 -26.79 15.43 -5.33
CA LYS A 171 -26.72 16.43 -4.25
C LYS A 171 -25.34 17.08 -4.12
N LEU A 172 -24.40 16.77 -5.00
CA LEU A 172 -23.02 17.27 -4.88
C LEU A 172 -22.89 18.72 -5.34
N ASN A 173 -22.22 19.50 -4.51
CA ASN A 173 -21.68 20.81 -4.84
C ASN A 173 -20.17 20.69 -5.06
N PHE A 174 -19.64 21.16 -6.18
CA PHE A 174 -18.26 20.89 -6.58
C PHE A 174 -17.31 22.06 -6.26
N ASP A 175 -16.35 21.81 -5.40
CA ASP A 175 -15.06 22.50 -5.42
C ASP A 175 -13.96 21.45 -5.72
N ILE A 176 -13.48 21.42 -6.96
CA ILE A 176 -12.55 20.39 -7.45
C ILE A 176 -11.18 20.53 -6.81
N GLU A 177 -10.67 21.73 -6.59
CA GLU A 177 -9.34 21.94 -6.03
C GLU A 177 -9.28 21.42 -4.59
N ALA A 178 -10.29 21.76 -3.79
CA ALA A 178 -10.40 21.25 -2.42
C ALA A 178 -10.53 19.72 -2.37
N LEU A 179 -11.29 19.12 -3.31
CA LEU A 179 -11.43 17.67 -3.41
C LEU A 179 -10.11 16.98 -3.77
N ILE A 180 -9.35 17.53 -4.72
CA ILE A 180 -8.09 16.95 -5.16
C ILE A 180 -7.08 16.97 -4.03
N ASP A 181 -6.84 18.13 -3.43
CA ASP A 181 -5.75 18.30 -2.47
C ASP A 181 -6.02 17.62 -1.13
N THR A 182 -7.28 17.56 -0.70
CA THR A 182 -7.63 17.03 0.63
C THR A 182 -8.07 15.58 0.63
N LEU A 183 -8.82 15.14 -0.38
CA LEU A 183 -9.44 13.82 -0.40
C LEU A 183 -8.83 12.86 -1.42
N ILE A 184 -8.62 13.32 -2.65
CA ILE A 184 -8.18 12.44 -3.75
C ILE A 184 -6.74 12.05 -3.55
N ARG A 185 -5.86 13.00 -3.30
CA ARG A 185 -4.43 12.77 -3.09
C ARG A 185 -4.17 11.77 -1.96
N TYR A 186 -4.84 11.94 -0.82
CA TYR A 186 -4.74 11.02 0.30
C TYR A 186 -5.27 9.62 -0.02
N LYS A 187 -6.44 9.54 -0.66
CA LYS A 187 -7.12 8.27 -0.93
C LYS A 187 -6.46 7.46 -2.03
N GLU A 188 -6.04 8.11 -3.11
CA GLU A 188 -5.44 7.44 -4.25
C GLU A 188 -4.00 6.99 -3.99
N LYS A 189 -3.31 7.55 -3.00
CA LYS A 189 -1.96 7.12 -2.63
C LYS A 189 -1.90 5.62 -2.33
N GLY A 190 -2.84 5.09 -1.54
CA GLY A 190 -2.92 3.66 -1.23
C GLY A 190 -3.19 2.79 -2.47
N SER A 191 -4.10 3.23 -3.34
CA SER A 191 -4.44 2.50 -4.58
C SER A 191 -3.31 2.54 -5.61
N TYR A 192 -2.54 3.63 -5.63
CA TYR A 192 -1.41 3.79 -6.54
C TYR A 192 -0.17 3.02 -6.05
N SER A 193 0.10 3.04 -4.75
CA SER A 193 1.19 2.28 -4.12
C SER A 193 1.08 0.77 -4.35
N GLY A 194 -0.15 0.23 -4.46
CA GLY A 194 -0.37 -1.17 -4.83
C GLY A 194 0.04 -1.54 -6.25
N LYS A 195 0.37 -0.57 -7.12
CA LYS A 195 0.86 -0.80 -8.48
C LYS A 195 2.37 -0.67 -8.62
N LYS A 196 2.99 0.17 -7.78
CA LYS A 196 4.44 0.33 -7.61
C LYS A 196 4.71 0.34 -6.11
N GLU A 197 5.53 -0.57 -5.64
CA GLU A 197 5.86 -0.67 -4.23
C GLU A 197 6.68 0.55 -3.80
N ASN A 198 6.02 1.54 -3.20
CA ASN A 198 6.70 2.61 -2.46
C ASN A 198 7.09 2.05 -1.08
N ASN A 199 7.93 1.03 -1.10
CA ASN A 199 8.43 0.37 0.10
C ASN A 199 9.90 0.74 0.27
N PRO A 200 10.34 1.24 1.44
CA PRO A 200 11.75 1.49 1.72
C PRO A 200 12.67 0.30 1.44
N GLU A 201 12.18 -0.93 1.57
CA GLU A 201 12.94 -2.14 1.28
C GLU A 201 13.37 -2.26 -0.18
N THR A 202 12.62 -1.67 -1.13
CA THR A 202 12.98 -1.67 -2.56
C THR A 202 14.31 -0.96 -2.84
N VAL A 203 14.69 0.01 -2.01
CA VAL A 203 16.01 0.66 -2.07
C VAL A 203 17.12 -0.34 -1.79
N ILE A 204 16.91 -1.20 -0.80
CA ILE A 204 17.89 -2.23 -0.41
C ILE A 204 17.95 -3.32 -1.48
N GLU A 205 16.81 -3.75 -2.03
CA GLU A 205 16.77 -4.69 -3.15
C GLU A 205 17.58 -4.16 -4.33
N GLY A 206 17.33 -2.91 -4.75
CA GLY A 206 18.10 -2.27 -5.84
C GLY A 206 19.59 -2.21 -5.57
N MET A 207 20.01 -1.87 -4.34
CA MET A 207 21.43 -1.83 -3.96
C MET A 207 22.08 -3.22 -4.00
N LEU A 208 21.38 -4.27 -3.56
CA LEU A 208 21.89 -5.65 -3.61
C LEU A 208 22.02 -6.14 -5.06
N ASP A 209 21.01 -5.85 -5.89
CA ASP A 209 21.00 -6.19 -7.32
C ASP A 209 22.14 -5.47 -8.07
N GLU A 210 22.36 -4.18 -7.84
CA GLU A 210 23.47 -3.41 -8.44
C GLU A 210 24.86 -3.96 -8.04
N MET A 211 24.96 -4.50 -6.84
CA MET A 211 26.20 -5.14 -6.37
C MET A 211 26.32 -6.60 -6.80
N GLY A 212 25.32 -7.18 -7.43
CA GLY A 212 25.28 -8.61 -7.77
C GLY A 212 25.22 -9.54 -6.56
N ILE A 213 24.71 -9.05 -5.42
CA ILE A 213 24.60 -9.81 -4.17
C ILE A 213 23.22 -10.49 -4.12
N THR A 214 23.21 -11.82 -4.07
CA THR A 214 21.98 -12.60 -3.93
C THR A 214 21.43 -12.53 -2.51
N PHE A 215 20.11 -12.60 -2.38
CA PHE A 215 19.42 -12.66 -1.10
C PHE A 215 18.15 -13.50 -1.17
N GLU A 216 17.67 -13.93 -0.02
CA GLU A 216 16.37 -14.58 0.16
C GLU A 216 15.57 -13.81 1.21
N LYS A 217 14.24 -13.89 1.12
CA LYS A 217 13.30 -13.44 2.16
C LYS A 217 12.63 -14.65 2.80
N GLY A 218 12.15 -14.52 4.02
CA GLY A 218 11.34 -15.55 4.63
C GLY A 218 11.81 -16.02 6.01
N ASP A 219 11.31 -17.18 6.41
CA ASP A 219 11.44 -17.69 7.77
C ASP A 219 12.84 -18.29 8.03
N LEU A 220 13.55 -17.75 9.03
CA LEU A 220 14.84 -18.28 9.49
C LEU A 220 14.72 -19.68 10.11
N ASN A 221 13.55 -20.03 10.63
CA ASN A 221 13.33 -21.34 11.26
C ASN A 221 13.16 -22.48 10.25
N GLU A 222 12.98 -22.18 8.99
CA GLU A 222 12.68 -23.17 7.93
C GLU A 222 13.74 -24.26 7.79
N LEU A 223 15.01 -23.95 8.10
CA LEU A 223 16.15 -24.88 7.99
C LEU A 223 16.75 -25.29 9.35
N ILE A 224 16.08 -24.94 10.46
CA ILE A 224 16.53 -25.26 11.80
C ILE A 224 15.78 -26.50 12.31
N ASP A 225 16.53 -27.58 12.61
CA ASP A 225 15.96 -28.76 13.23
C ASP A 225 15.37 -28.46 14.61
N ASN A 226 14.13 -28.91 14.85
CA ASN A 226 13.39 -28.66 16.09
C ASN A 226 13.17 -27.16 16.40
N ALA A 227 13.01 -26.36 15.36
CA ALA A 227 12.73 -24.93 15.51
C ALA A 227 11.38 -24.70 16.25
N PRO A 228 11.25 -23.60 16.98
CA PRO A 228 9.97 -23.19 17.54
C PRO A 228 8.90 -23.01 16.43
N ASN A 229 7.64 -23.36 16.71
CA ASN A 229 6.54 -23.19 15.77
C ASN A 229 6.24 -21.72 15.37
N THR A 230 6.96 -20.77 15.95
CA THR A 230 6.78 -19.34 15.67
C THR A 230 7.65 -18.94 14.48
N LYS A 231 7.04 -18.55 13.38
CA LYS A 231 7.75 -18.02 12.20
C LYS A 231 8.61 -16.81 12.58
N ARG A 232 9.81 -16.74 11.99
CA ARG A 232 10.78 -15.64 12.11
C ARG A 232 11.16 -15.14 10.73
N THR A 233 10.19 -14.47 10.07
CA THR A 233 10.36 -13.93 8.73
C THR A 233 11.27 -12.73 8.78
N MET A 234 12.33 -12.75 7.95
CA MET A 234 13.29 -11.67 7.78
C MET A 234 13.13 -11.03 6.42
N ASP A 235 13.42 -9.73 6.35
CA ASP A 235 13.30 -8.96 5.11
C ASP A 235 14.41 -9.34 4.13
N PHE A 236 15.65 -9.57 4.63
CA PHE A 236 16.77 -10.02 3.78
C PHE A 236 17.68 -11.00 4.52
N ILE A 237 17.97 -12.11 3.86
CA ILE A 237 18.90 -13.14 4.30
C ILE A 237 19.96 -13.31 3.20
N ILE A 238 21.18 -12.86 3.43
CA ILE A 238 22.24 -12.73 2.43
C ILE A 238 23.37 -13.71 2.71
N PRO A 239 23.85 -14.49 1.75
CA PRO A 239 23.32 -14.64 0.39
C PRO A 239 22.09 -15.56 0.32
N ASN A 240 21.86 -16.44 1.29
CA ASN A 240 20.74 -17.37 1.35
C ASN A 240 20.54 -17.94 2.77
N LYS A 241 19.45 -18.67 2.99
CA LYS A 241 19.06 -19.25 4.29
C LYS A 241 20.01 -20.35 4.77
N ARG A 242 20.69 -21.08 3.86
CA ARG A 242 21.57 -22.20 4.25
C ARG A 242 22.88 -21.73 4.87
N SER A 243 23.41 -20.62 4.40
CA SER A 243 24.68 -20.05 4.87
C SER A 243 24.59 -18.53 4.96
N PRO A 244 23.76 -18.00 5.85
CA PRO A 244 23.59 -16.56 5.97
C PRO A 244 24.85 -15.91 6.51
N LYS A 245 25.30 -14.85 5.87
CA LYS A 245 26.41 -13.99 6.32
C LYS A 245 25.91 -12.67 6.88
N VAL A 246 24.80 -12.20 6.34
CA VAL A 246 24.10 -10.99 6.81
C VAL A 246 22.61 -11.27 6.83
N ILE A 247 21.97 -10.91 7.93
CA ILE A 247 20.52 -10.97 8.10
C ILE A 247 20.08 -9.55 8.42
N ILE A 248 19.06 -9.05 7.71
CA ILE A 248 18.58 -7.68 7.84
C ILE A 248 17.11 -7.68 8.15
N GLU A 249 16.73 -6.84 9.10
CA GLU A 249 15.35 -6.49 9.39
C GLU A 249 15.15 -4.99 9.19
N SER A 250 14.13 -4.64 8.43
CA SER A 250 13.74 -3.27 8.13
C SER A 250 12.60 -2.82 9.04
N SER A 251 12.72 -1.66 9.63
CA SER A 251 11.69 -1.08 10.48
C SER A 251 11.52 0.40 10.21
N TYR A 252 10.67 0.70 9.25
CA TYR A 252 10.30 2.08 8.92
C TYR A 252 8.95 2.44 9.55
N LEU A 253 8.94 3.40 10.45
CA LEU A 253 7.74 3.81 11.18
C LEU A 253 7.36 5.27 10.93
N VAL A 254 6.18 5.47 10.33
CA VAL A 254 5.59 6.81 10.09
C VAL A 254 4.65 7.26 11.21
N THR A 255 4.20 6.35 12.08
CA THR A 255 3.24 6.63 13.14
C THR A 255 3.67 6.00 14.47
N THR A 256 3.13 6.52 15.58
CA THR A 256 3.32 5.97 16.92
C THR A 256 2.19 5.01 17.26
N SER A 257 2.29 3.74 16.89
CA SER A 257 1.32 2.70 17.29
C SER A 257 1.76 1.94 18.53
N SER A 258 0.84 1.19 19.16
CA SER A 258 1.13 0.39 20.36
C SER A 258 2.03 -0.85 20.12
N GLY A 259 2.16 -1.30 18.87
CA GLY A 259 2.93 -2.52 18.52
C GLY A 259 4.46 -2.40 18.58
N GLN A 260 5.02 -1.19 18.76
CA GLN A 260 6.47 -0.95 18.72
C GLN A 260 7.22 -1.60 19.90
N GLY A 261 6.60 -1.64 21.07
CA GLY A 261 7.17 -2.30 22.25
C GLY A 261 7.31 -3.81 22.04
N ASP A 262 6.37 -4.43 21.35
CA ASP A 262 6.40 -5.87 21.03
C ASP A 262 7.41 -6.15 19.92
N LYS A 263 7.54 -5.27 18.92
CA LYS A 263 8.58 -5.39 17.89
C LYS A 263 9.98 -5.41 18.52
N SER A 264 10.28 -4.51 19.45
CA SER A 264 11.59 -4.47 20.11
C SER A 264 11.93 -5.75 20.90
N LYS A 265 10.93 -6.39 21.51
CA LYS A 265 11.11 -7.70 22.18
C LYS A 265 11.35 -8.84 21.18
N THR A 266 10.63 -8.80 20.07
CA THR A 266 10.77 -9.77 18.99
C THR A 266 12.17 -9.75 18.42
N GLU A 267 12.73 -8.57 18.14
CA GLU A 267 14.08 -8.43 17.59
C GLU A 267 15.18 -9.00 18.54
N ILE A 268 15.05 -8.78 19.85
CA ILE A 268 15.96 -9.36 20.83
C ILE A 268 15.88 -10.90 20.82
N SER A 269 14.67 -11.47 20.65
CA SER A 269 14.48 -12.90 20.51
C SER A 269 15.11 -13.46 19.24
N ILE A 270 15.03 -12.70 18.13
CA ILE A 270 15.66 -13.04 16.85
C ILE A 270 17.20 -13.00 16.96
N ASP A 271 17.76 -11.96 17.56
CA ASP A 271 19.21 -11.87 17.82
C ASP A 271 19.72 -13.11 18.56
N SER A 272 18.98 -13.54 19.61
CA SER A 272 19.34 -14.75 20.36
C SER A 272 19.28 -16.02 19.51
N LEU A 273 18.31 -16.12 18.60
CA LEU A 273 18.20 -17.24 17.65
C LEU A 273 19.35 -17.23 16.65
N ILE A 274 19.69 -16.06 16.08
CA ILE A 274 20.79 -15.91 15.12
C ILE A 274 22.12 -16.27 15.78
N LYS A 275 22.40 -15.76 16.96
CA LYS A 275 23.64 -16.09 17.71
C LYS A 275 23.79 -17.57 18.01
N LYS A 276 22.67 -18.27 18.21
CA LYS A 276 22.66 -19.71 18.51
C LYS A 276 22.87 -20.57 17.25
N HIS A 277 22.19 -20.24 16.16
CA HIS A 277 22.11 -21.11 14.98
C HIS A 277 22.95 -20.60 13.79
N TYR A 278 23.25 -19.31 13.75
CA TYR A 278 24.02 -18.66 12.69
C TYR A 278 25.11 -17.73 13.27
N PRO A 279 26.06 -18.26 14.08
CA PRO A 279 26.98 -17.41 14.86
C PRO A 279 27.91 -16.56 14.01
N GLU A 280 28.14 -16.92 12.75
CA GLU A 280 28.91 -16.13 11.79
C GLU A 280 28.11 -15.06 11.04
N ALA A 281 26.80 -15.12 11.12
CA ALA A 281 25.93 -14.13 10.48
C ALA A 281 25.88 -12.83 11.28
N ARG A 282 25.92 -11.71 10.57
CA ARG A 282 25.72 -10.39 11.17
C ARG A 282 24.24 -10.03 11.13
N PHE A 283 23.68 -9.64 12.26
CA PHE A 283 22.33 -9.15 12.34
C PHE A 283 22.30 -7.62 12.28
N LEU A 284 21.76 -7.05 11.20
CA LEU A 284 21.76 -5.62 10.93
C LEU A 284 20.31 -5.08 10.92
N GLY A 285 20.12 -3.87 11.43
CA GLY A 285 18.83 -3.18 11.42
C GLY A 285 18.83 -2.00 10.46
N LEU A 286 17.80 -1.91 9.61
CA LEU A 286 17.43 -0.67 8.91
C LEU A 286 16.29 -0.03 9.68
N VAL A 287 16.62 0.95 10.53
CA VAL A 287 15.68 1.53 11.50
C VAL A 287 15.51 3.02 11.24
N ASP A 288 14.33 3.44 10.80
CA ASP A 288 14.10 4.81 10.40
C ASP A 288 12.63 5.22 10.53
N GLY A 289 12.35 6.50 10.29
CA GLY A 289 11.01 7.09 10.32
C GLY A 289 10.71 7.83 11.63
N ILE A 290 9.81 8.81 11.53
CA ILE A 290 9.44 9.72 12.62
C ILE A 290 8.88 8.97 13.85
N GLY A 291 8.26 7.81 13.65
CA GLY A 291 7.72 7.01 14.75
C GLY A 291 8.81 6.56 15.73
N TRP A 292 9.99 6.17 15.27
CA TRP A 292 11.13 5.81 16.10
C TRP A 292 11.77 7.03 16.77
N TYR A 293 11.79 8.17 16.08
CA TYR A 293 12.27 9.42 16.67
C TYR A 293 11.48 9.83 17.92
N VAL A 294 10.18 9.57 17.96
CA VAL A 294 9.31 9.86 19.10
C VAL A 294 9.41 8.79 20.19
N ARG A 295 9.57 7.52 19.83
CA ARG A 295 9.58 6.37 20.75
C ARG A 295 10.99 5.99 21.22
N LYS A 296 11.74 6.93 21.74
CA LYS A 296 13.16 6.81 22.08
C LYS A 296 13.51 5.63 23.01
N ASN A 297 12.64 5.31 23.96
CA ASN A 297 12.88 4.18 24.89
C ASN A 297 12.74 2.81 24.17
N ASP A 298 11.76 2.68 23.30
CA ASP A 298 11.57 1.46 22.51
C ASP A 298 12.69 1.33 21.47
N LEU A 299 13.12 2.45 20.87
CA LEU A 299 14.27 2.50 19.97
C LEU A 299 15.55 2.05 20.68
N ARG A 300 15.87 2.59 21.87
CA ARG A 300 17.07 2.16 22.64
C ARG A 300 17.07 0.66 22.90
N ARG A 301 15.92 0.10 23.23
CA ARG A 301 15.77 -1.35 23.42
C ARG A 301 15.98 -2.11 22.11
N MET A 302 15.35 -1.66 21.02
CA MET A 302 15.42 -2.34 19.73
C MET A 302 16.85 -2.40 19.17
N VAL A 303 17.58 -1.29 19.23
CA VAL A 303 18.97 -1.25 18.70
C VAL A 303 19.94 -2.14 19.46
N THR A 304 19.57 -2.69 20.63
CA THR A 304 20.40 -3.67 21.34
C THR A 304 20.46 -5.00 20.60
N ALA A 305 19.44 -5.35 19.81
CA ALA A 305 19.37 -6.60 19.08
C ALA A 305 20.35 -6.65 17.89
N TYR A 306 20.62 -5.52 17.28
CA TYR A 306 21.41 -5.46 16.06
C TYR A 306 22.91 -5.26 16.34
N GLU A 307 23.75 -5.82 15.50
CA GLU A 307 25.19 -5.53 15.54
C GLU A 307 25.48 -4.09 15.09
N ASP A 308 24.84 -3.65 14.02
CA ASP A 308 24.86 -2.27 13.53
C ASP A 308 23.47 -1.86 13.04
N VAL A 309 23.20 -0.55 12.99
CA VAL A 309 21.98 0.01 12.44
C VAL A 309 22.26 1.07 11.39
N PHE A 310 21.36 1.17 10.44
CA PHE A 310 21.40 2.12 9.34
C PHE A 310 20.02 2.78 9.22
N THR A 311 19.98 3.93 8.56
CA THR A 311 18.74 4.59 8.15
C THR A 311 18.70 4.73 6.63
N PHE A 312 17.58 5.19 6.08
CA PHE A 312 17.46 5.48 4.65
C PHE A 312 18.09 6.84 4.26
N HIS A 313 18.78 7.52 5.18
CA HIS A 313 19.58 8.69 4.87
C HIS A 313 20.73 8.33 3.95
N GLN A 314 21.01 9.16 2.93
CA GLN A 314 22.02 8.86 1.90
C GLN A 314 23.40 8.50 2.42
N GLU A 315 23.87 9.14 3.49
CA GLU A 315 25.17 8.82 4.10
C GLU A 315 25.16 7.43 4.73
N GLU A 316 24.05 7.02 5.34
CA GLU A 316 23.90 5.72 5.97
C GLU A 316 23.76 4.62 4.92
N LEU A 317 23.06 4.86 3.82
CA LEU A 317 23.00 3.94 2.67
C LEU A 317 24.40 3.74 2.05
N LYS A 318 25.17 4.79 1.87
CA LYS A 318 26.59 4.67 1.42
C LYS A 318 27.46 3.88 2.41
N ARG A 319 27.22 4.06 3.72
CA ARG A 319 27.94 3.31 4.75
C ARG A 319 27.55 1.82 4.72
N PHE A 320 26.29 1.54 4.53
CA PHE A 320 25.75 0.20 4.37
C PHE A 320 26.30 -0.49 3.11
N GLU A 321 26.26 0.19 1.96
CA GLU A 321 26.87 -0.29 0.71
C GLU A 321 28.36 -0.65 0.87
N LYS A 322 29.12 0.25 1.52
CA LYS A 322 30.54 0.00 1.81
C LYS A 322 30.73 -1.25 2.65
N LEU A 323 29.91 -1.43 3.70
CA LEU A 323 29.97 -2.61 4.56
C LEU A 323 29.73 -3.90 3.76
N LEU A 324 28.71 -3.93 2.92
CA LEU A 324 28.40 -5.09 2.08
C LEU A 324 29.52 -5.37 1.08
N LYS A 325 30.04 -4.35 0.40
CA LYS A 325 31.19 -4.50 -0.52
C LYS A 325 32.43 -5.07 0.17
N GLU A 326 32.72 -4.68 1.41
CA GLU A 326 33.83 -5.22 2.20
C GLU A 326 33.61 -6.69 2.58
N MET A 327 32.38 -7.09 2.85
CA MET A 327 32.01 -8.46 3.24
C MET A 327 32.00 -9.44 2.06
N PHE A 328 31.57 -8.98 0.89
CA PHE A 328 31.35 -9.81 -0.31
C PHE A 328 32.39 -9.57 -1.43
N LYS A 329 33.48 -8.85 -1.15
CA LYS A 329 34.53 -8.47 -2.12
C LYS A 329 35.32 -9.63 -2.73
N ASN A 330 35.19 -10.84 -2.20
CA ASN A 330 35.97 -12.00 -2.57
C ASN A 330 35.11 -13.19 -3.02
N GLU A 331 33.91 -12.94 -3.37
CA GLU A 331 32.97 -13.90 -3.98
C GLU A 331 32.57 -13.45 -5.39
#